data_2bd3317ff24fed4515ff8d8564a5b12a
#
_entry.id   2bd3317ff24fed4515ff8d8564a5b12a
#
_cell.length_a   1.000
_cell.length_b   1.000
_cell.length_c   1.000
_cell.angle_alpha   90.00
_cell.angle_beta   90.00
_cell.angle_gamma   90.00
#
_symmetry.space_group_name_H-M   'P 1'
#
loop_
_entity.id
_entity.type
_entity.pdbx_description
1 polymer ?
#
loop_
_entity_poly.entity_id
_entity_poly.type
_entity_poly.pdbx_seq_one_letter_code
_entity_poly.pdbx_strand_id
1 'polypeptide(L)'
;MLMLSTSVTLREPSMNVHKNARMTVFGRERLVKQVLERVLTPAAAAAAAGVSQRTLYKLLARFKKEGLAGLRDRGSRPKRLRCALSARQRCVIEQLRRDRRPYREIAKRAKAPLSTVARYVKRLGLNRLEVLDPKPPVQRYEHERPGDLVHLDIKRLSRFWRPGHRMTGSRLGQSEGAGYQFLHVAIDDHARVAYGELFRDEGRLSVARFLARVVGYYRRLGIKIARILTDNGPGYRSKHFARACRRLGIKHSFTRPHRPQTNGKAERFIKTALNEWAYVRIYTDYQERAKAWLPWLHRYNWHRPHASLNDQPPIRRLGLSVNNLSALHI
;
A
#
# COMPACT_ATOMS: atom_id res chain seq x y z
N MET A 1 50.13 -18.49 9.29
CA MET A 1 50.22 -17.45 10.32
C MET A 1 49.83 -16.14 9.62
N LEU A 2 48.55 -15.84 9.55
CA LEU A 2 47.99 -14.68 8.87
C LEU A 2 47.49 -13.69 9.92
N MET A 3 48.17 -12.59 10.04
CA MET A 3 47.82 -11.49 10.92
C MET A 3 46.63 -10.73 10.31
N LEU A 4 45.47 -10.76 10.99
CA LEU A 4 44.34 -9.92 10.70
C LEU A 4 44.55 -8.53 11.34
N SER A 5 44.81 -7.55 10.53
CA SER A 5 44.90 -6.16 10.91
C SER A 5 43.45 -5.61 11.04
N THR A 6 42.99 -5.45 12.25
CA THR A 6 41.78 -4.73 12.56
C THR A 6 42.00 -3.21 12.46
N SER A 7 41.61 -2.62 11.35
CA SER A 7 41.56 -1.16 11.22
C SER A 7 40.40 -0.63 12.02
N VAL A 8 40.70 -0.06 13.18
CA VAL A 8 39.77 0.75 13.97
C VAL A 8 39.55 2.06 13.21
N THR A 9 38.46 2.17 12.51
CA THR A 9 37.99 3.45 11.93
C THR A 9 37.60 4.38 13.07
N LEU A 10 38.50 5.30 13.40
CA LEU A 10 38.20 6.45 14.26
C LEU A 10 37.13 7.29 13.55
N ARG A 11 35.88 7.19 14.01
CA ARG A 11 34.82 8.12 13.61
C ARG A 11 35.26 9.52 14.00
N GLU A 12 35.53 10.38 13.02
CA GLU A 12 35.69 11.80 13.24
C GLU A 12 34.49 12.33 14.04
N PRO A 13 34.70 13.10 15.09
CA PRO A 13 33.62 13.67 15.87
C PRO A 13 32.86 14.64 14.97
N SER A 14 31.64 14.30 14.57
CA SER A 14 30.75 15.22 13.86
C SER A 14 30.71 16.54 14.66
N MET A 15 30.95 17.64 13.99
CA MET A 15 30.85 18.98 14.58
C MET A 15 29.37 19.29 14.86
N ASN A 16 28.86 18.75 15.96
CA ASN A 16 27.47 18.94 16.39
C ASN A 16 27.36 20.27 17.15
N VAL A 17 27.67 21.38 16.45
CA VAL A 17 27.53 22.71 17.00
C VAL A 17 26.17 23.26 16.60
N HIS A 18 25.38 23.70 17.57
CA HIS A 18 24.11 24.35 17.29
C HIS A 18 24.31 25.54 16.33
N LYS A 19 23.49 25.63 15.26
CA LYS A 19 23.61 26.67 14.20
C LYS A 19 23.73 28.13 14.71
N ASN A 20 23.20 28.40 15.91
CA ASN A 20 23.24 29.71 16.57
C ASN A 20 24.31 29.77 17.69
N ALA A 21 25.22 28.80 17.78
CA ALA A 21 26.28 28.87 18.77
C ALA A 21 27.28 29.91 18.38
N ARG A 22 27.48 30.94 19.24
CA ARG A 22 28.44 32.03 19.03
C ARG A 22 29.91 31.58 19.11
N MET A 23 30.18 30.43 19.76
CA MET A 23 31.51 29.86 19.89
C MET A 23 31.50 28.36 19.71
N THR A 24 32.49 27.83 19.01
CA THR A 24 32.80 26.40 18.94
C THR A 24 33.46 25.92 20.24
N VAL A 25 33.58 24.60 20.45
CA VAL A 25 34.30 24.04 21.60
C VAL A 25 35.73 24.53 21.64
N PHE A 26 36.40 24.60 20.49
CA PHE A 26 37.76 25.15 20.35
C PHE A 26 37.84 26.63 20.74
N GLY A 27 36.86 27.45 20.30
CA GLY A 27 36.78 28.86 20.70
C GLY A 27 36.59 29.04 22.20
N ARG A 28 35.81 28.15 22.86
CA ARG A 28 35.63 28.15 24.32
C ARG A 28 36.90 27.74 25.04
N GLU A 29 37.67 26.80 24.52
CA GLU A 29 38.96 26.37 25.06
C GLU A 29 39.97 27.51 25.00
N ARG A 30 40.13 28.13 23.82
CA ARG A 30 41.02 29.27 23.62
C ARG A 30 40.71 30.43 24.60
N LEU A 31 39.43 30.74 24.74
CA LEU A 31 38.97 31.79 25.65
C LEU A 31 39.29 31.46 27.10
N VAL A 32 39.05 30.23 27.53
CA VAL A 32 39.35 29.80 28.91
C VAL A 32 40.85 29.80 29.18
N LYS A 33 41.70 29.32 28.26
CA LYS A 33 43.16 29.35 28.39
C LYS A 33 43.71 30.71 28.51
N GLN A 34 43.28 31.69 27.67
CA GLN A 34 43.74 33.09 27.73
C GLN A 34 43.48 33.73 29.08
N VAL A 35 42.41 33.37 29.77
CA VAL A 35 42.10 33.89 31.12
C VAL A 35 42.91 33.14 32.19
N LEU A 36 43.11 31.83 32.08
CA LEU A 36 43.89 31.06 33.03
C LEU A 36 45.38 31.40 32.98
N GLU A 37 45.92 31.67 31.81
CA GLU A 37 47.29 32.10 31.55
C GLU A 37 47.49 33.61 31.82
N ARG A 38 46.48 34.30 32.29
CA ARG A 38 46.48 35.73 32.60
C ARG A 38 46.83 36.65 31.42
N VAL A 39 46.64 36.17 30.19
CA VAL A 39 46.85 36.97 28.97
C VAL A 39 45.78 38.06 28.83
N LEU A 40 44.56 37.76 29.24
CA LEU A 40 43.44 38.69 29.23
C LEU A 40 42.71 38.68 30.58
N THR A 41 42.19 39.85 30.95
CA THR A 41 41.25 39.91 32.08
C THR A 41 39.93 39.27 31.70
N PRO A 42 39.19 38.73 32.68
CA PRO A 42 37.87 38.08 32.36
C PRO A 42 36.91 39.02 31.63
N ALA A 43 36.94 40.30 31.94
CA ALA A 43 36.10 41.29 31.28
C ALA A 43 36.50 41.50 29.81
N ALA A 44 37.79 41.68 29.55
CA ALA A 44 38.33 41.86 28.20
C ALA A 44 38.12 40.61 27.32
N ALA A 45 38.37 39.42 27.91
CA ALA A 45 38.15 38.15 27.22
C ALA A 45 36.66 37.90 26.85
N ALA A 46 35.73 38.22 27.75
CA ALA A 46 34.29 38.10 27.46
C ALA A 46 33.85 39.09 26.38
N ALA A 47 34.34 40.32 26.41
CA ALA A 47 34.05 41.33 25.38
C ALA A 47 34.61 40.92 24.02
N ALA A 48 35.86 40.47 23.94
CA ALA A 48 36.48 39.97 22.70
C ALA A 48 35.75 38.79 22.07
N ALA A 49 35.19 37.92 22.89
CA ALA A 49 34.43 36.74 22.43
C ALA A 49 32.92 37.04 22.20
N GLY A 50 32.45 38.25 22.43
CA GLY A 50 31.05 38.64 22.30
C GLY A 50 30.11 37.89 23.25
N VAL A 51 30.59 37.51 24.44
CA VAL A 51 29.79 36.77 25.45
C VAL A 51 29.74 37.55 26.76
N SER A 52 28.72 37.27 27.59
CA SER A 52 28.68 37.90 28.92
C SER A 52 29.76 37.33 29.85
N GLN A 53 30.23 38.15 30.81
CA GLN A 53 31.17 37.69 31.84
C GLN A 53 30.63 36.47 32.62
N ARG A 54 29.31 36.43 32.86
CA ARG A 54 28.63 35.27 33.48
C ARG A 54 28.82 33.98 32.65
N THR A 55 28.80 34.08 31.33
CA THR A 55 29.05 32.92 30.45
C THR A 55 30.50 32.48 30.56
N LEU A 56 31.44 33.40 30.57
CA LEU A 56 32.84 33.08 30.75
C LEU A 56 33.13 32.40 32.10
N TYR A 57 32.65 32.95 33.21
CA TYR A 57 32.81 32.31 34.52
C TYR A 57 32.18 30.90 34.58
N LYS A 58 31.04 30.71 33.90
CA LYS A 58 30.44 29.38 33.78
C LYS A 58 31.32 28.40 33.00
N LEU A 59 32.00 28.86 31.94
CA LEU A 59 32.94 28.03 31.16
C LEU A 59 34.18 27.70 31.98
N LEU A 60 34.74 28.69 32.71
CA LEU A 60 35.88 28.51 33.63
C LEU A 60 35.57 27.48 34.72
N ALA A 61 34.41 27.60 35.36
CA ALA A 61 33.98 26.66 36.39
C ALA A 61 33.82 25.21 35.83
N ARG A 62 33.26 25.07 34.63
CA ARG A 62 33.15 23.78 33.95
C ARG A 62 34.49 23.21 33.56
N PHE A 63 35.38 24.02 33.03
CA PHE A 63 36.74 23.62 32.67
C PHE A 63 37.54 23.14 33.89
N LYS A 64 37.46 23.89 34.99
CA LYS A 64 38.13 23.52 36.27
C LYS A 64 37.62 22.17 36.80
N LYS A 65 36.30 21.84 36.57
CA LYS A 65 35.68 20.63 37.12
C LYS A 65 35.85 19.42 36.19
N GLU A 66 35.74 19.61 34.89
CA GLU A 66 35.56 18.53 33.90
C GLU A 66 36.59 18.59 32.76
N GLY A 67 37.54 19.50 32.80
CA GLY A 67 38.51 19.74 31.73
C GLY A 67 37.85 20.12 30.39
N LEU A 68 38.42 19.70 29.29
CA LEU A 68 37.91 19.97 27.94
C LEU A 68 36.52 19.39 27.72
N ALA A 69 36.16 18.28 28.38
CA ALA A 69 34.83 17.69 28.28
C ALA A 69 33.73 18.65 28.78
N GLY A 70 34.02 19.48 29.77
CA GLY A 70 33.12 20.50 30.32
C GLY A 70 32.75 21.62 29.34
N LEU A 71 33.56 21.83 28.30
CA LEU A 71 33.31 22.85 27.27
C LEU A 71 32.41 22.39 26.14
N ARG A 72 32.07 21.10 26.04
CA ARG A 72 31.14 20.57 25.08
C ARG A 72 29.71 21.04 25.35
N ASP A 73 28.89 21.06 24.29
CA ASP A 73 27.49 21.40 24.44
C ASP A 73 26.75 20.31 25.23
N ARG A 74 25.98 20.74 26.21
CA ARG A 74 25.13 19.86 27.01
C ARG A 74 23.73 19.85 26.41
N GLY A 75 23.12 18.67 26.41
CA GLY A 75 21.73 18.53 25.99
C GLY A 75 20.81 19.43 26.81
N SER A 76 19.90 20.13 26.13
CA SER A 76 18.88 20.97 26.76
C SER A 76 17.72 20.19 27.36
N ARG A 77 17.70 18.84 27.16
CA ARG A 77 16.63 17.98 27.65
C ARG A 77 16.60 17.92 29.18
N PRO A 78 15.46 18.18 29.81
CA PRO A 78 15.32 18.05 31.26
C PRO A 78 15.71 16.66 31.75
N LYS A 79 16.46 16.57 32.85
CA LYS A 79 16.84 15.28 33.47
C LYS A 79 15.63 14.48 33.95
N ARG A 80 14.55 15.14 34.36
CA ARG A 80 13.28 14.54 34.74
C ARG A 80 12.19 15.04 33.79
N LEU A 81 11.56 14.11 33.07
CA LEU A 81 10.40 14.41 32.22
C LEU A 81 9.14 14.34 33.09
N ARG A 82 8.46 15.48 33.28
CA ARG A 82 7.24 15.58 34.09
C ARG A 82 6.08 14.66 33.62
N CYS A 83 6.10 14.27 32.33
CA CYS A 83 5.04 13.49 31.72
C CYS A 83 5.49 12.06 31.30
N ALA A 84 6.50 11.50 31.96
CA ALA A 84 6.91 10.13 31.69
C ALA A 84 5.86 9.15 32.25
N LEU A 85 5.35 8.25 31.40
CA LEU A 85 4.48 7.17 31.84
C LEU A 85 5.22 6.27 32.82
N SER A 86 4.60 5.96 33.97
CA SER A 86 5.13 4.98 34.91
C SER A 86 5.12 3.56 34.31
N ALA A 87 5.89 2.64 34.89
CA ALA A 87 5.91 1.25 34.42
C ALA A 87 4.51 0.62 34.46
N ARG A 88 3.73 0.88 35.53
CA ARG A 88 2.34 0.42 35.66
C ARG A 88 1.43 0.98 34.55
N GLN A 89 1.54 2.26 34.27
CA GLN A 89 0.73 2.88 33.19
C GLN A 89 1.07 2.29 31.83
N ARG A 90 2.35 2.05 31.55
CA ARG A 90 2.81 1.43 30.29
C ARG A 90 2.23 0.03 30.12
N CYS A 91 2.27 -0.80 31.16
CA CYS A 91 1.71 -2.14 31.18
C CYS A 91 0.19 -2.12 30.92
N VAL A 92 -0.54 -1.27 31.64
CA VAL A 92 -2.01 -1.13 31.45
C VAL A 92 -2.35 -0.68 30.02
N ILE A 93 -1.60 0.29 29.46
CA ILE A 93 -1.85 0.77 28.10
C ILE A 93 -1.62 -0.36 27.09
N GLU A 94 -0.54 -1.11 27.21
CA GLU A 94 -0.21 -2.20 26.31
C GLU A 94 -1.25 -3.33 26.38
N GLN A 95 -1.59 -3.79 27.57
CA GLN A 95 -2.58 -4.83 27.78
C GLN A 95 -3.94 -4.45 27.18
N LEU A 96 -4.48 -3.28 27.56
CA LEU A 96 -5.77 -2.82 27.04
C LEU A 96 -5.74 -2.61 25.52
N ARG A 97 -4.58 -2.25 24.97
CA ARG A 97 -4.46 -2.10 23.51
C ARG A 97 -4.46 -3.46 22.81
N ARG A 98 -3.81 -4.47 23.37
CA ARG A 98 -3.87 -5.86 22.91
C ARG A 98 -5.30 -6.41 23.00
N ASP A 99 -6.06 -6.02 24.03
CA ASP A 99 -7.50 -6.31 24.19
C ASP A 99 -8.39 -5.46 23.25
N ARG A 100 -7.79 -4.71 22.30
CA ARG A 100 -8.45 -3.89 21.27
C ARG A 100 -9.32 -2.76 21.83
N ARG A 101 -9.08 -2.31 23.06
CA ARG A 101 -9.84 -1.21 23.64
C ARG A 101 -9.58 0.12 22.94
N PRO A 102 -10.60 0.99 22.84
CA PRO A 102 -10.44 2.33 22.25
C PRO A 102 -9.49 3.21 23.06
N TYR A 103 -8.73 4.08 22.41
CA TYR A 103 -7.75 4.95 23.08
C TYR A 103 -8.36 5.81 24.19
N ARG A 104 -9.62 6.26 24.08
CA ARG A 104 -10.31 7.02 25.12
C ARG A 104 -10.49 6.19 26.39
N GLU A 105 -10.85 4.92 26.27
CA GLU A 105 -10.99 4.00 27.43
C GLU A 105 -9.62 3.71 28.05
N ILE A 106 -8.61 3.47 27.22
CA ILE A 106 -7.23 3.24 27.67
C ILE A 106 -6.73 4.45 28.46
N ALA A 107 -6.93 5.66 27.93
CA ALA A 107 -6.52 6.90 28.57
C ALA A 107 -7.16 7.08 29.94
N LYS A 108 -8.46 6.78 30.06
CA LYS A 108 -9.22 6.84 31.32
C LYS A 108 -8.68 5.84 32.35
N ARG A 109 -8.47 4.57 31.94
CA ARG A 109 -7.98 3.50 32.83
C ARG A 109 -6.52 3.69 33.24
N ALA A 110 -5.68 4.12 32.31
CA ALA A 110 -4.27 4.40 32.59
C ALA A 110 -4.03 5.73 33.29
N LYS A 111 -5.08 6.55 33.50
CA LYS A 111 -4.97 7.93 34.04
C LYS A 111 -3.89 8.72 33.30
N ALA A 112 -3.89 8.68 31.98
CA ALA A 112 -2.91 9.32 31.12
C ALA A 112 -3.60 10.13 30.00
N PRO A 113 -3.01 11.26 29.55
CA PRO A 113 -3.57 12.03 28.44
C PRO A 113 -3.69 11.19 27.16
N LEU A 114 -4.79 11.38 26.42
CA LEU A 114 -5.06 10.65 25.18
C LEU A 114 -3.90 10.74 24.16
N SER A 115 -3.31 11.93 24.01
CA SER A 115 -2.16 12.17 23.14
C SER A 115 -0.91 11.39 23.56
N THR A 116 -0.72 11.20 24.86
CA THR A 116 0.38 10.40 25.41
C THR A 116 0.16 8.91 25.16
N VAL A 117 -1.07 8.42 25.36
CA VAL A 117 -1.45 7.04 25.02
C VAL A 117 -1.24 6.77 23.54
N ALA A 118 -1.76 7.63 22.65
CA ALA A 118 -1.62 7.48 21.20
C ALA A 118 -0.15 7.43 20.76
N ARG A 119 0.67 8.33 21.30
CA ARG A 119 2.11 8.40 21.04
C ARG A 119 2.87 7.17 21.52
N TYR A 120 2.52 6.66 22.72
CA TYR A 120 3.11 5.46 23.28
C TYR A 120 2.72 4.21 22.47
N VAL A 121 1.43 4.03 22.15
CA VAL A 121 0.93 2.93 21.32
C VAL A 121 1.57 2.94 19.92
N LYS A 122 1.75 4.13 19.31
CA LYS A 122 2.48 4.26 18.05
C LYS A 122 3.95 3.81 18.17
N ARG A 123 4.63 4.16 19.26
CA ARG A 123 6.02 3.74 19.52
C ARG A 123 6.16 2.22 19.67
N LEU A 124 5.14 1.56 20.22
CA LEU A 124 5.07 0.09 20.31
C LEU A 124 4.69 -0.58 18.99
N GLY A 125 4.37 0.17 17.92
CA GLY A 125 3.88 -0.38 16.67
C GLY A 125 2.43 -0.89 16.72
N LEU A 126 1.72 -0.71 17.83
CA LEU A 126 0.37 -1.22 18.08
C LEU A 126 -0.75 -0.23 17.68
N ASN A 127 -0.41 0.81 16.90
CA ASN A 127 -1.35 1.83 16.46
C ASN A 127 -2.38 1.30 15.44
N ARG A 128 -2.04 0.25 14.69
CA ARG A 128 -2.93 -0.44 13.76
C ARG A 128 -3.40 -1.76 14.37
N LEU A 129 -4.70 -2.02 14.38
CA LEU A 129 -5.27 -3.27 14.90
C LEU A 129 -4.86 -4.49 14.07
N GLU A 130 -4.58 -4.29 12.78
CA GLU A 130 -4.09 -5.35 11.88
C GLU A 130 -2.76 -5.96 12.34
N VAL A 131 -1.95 -5.22 13.10
CA VAL A 131 -0.68 -5.75 13.65
C VAL A 131 -0.93 -6.77 14.77
N LEU A 132 -2.07 -6.65 15.47
CA LEU A 132 -2.45 -7.58 16.54
C LEU A 132 -2.96 -8.92 16.00
N ASP A 133 -3.48 -8.93 14.77
CA ASP A 133 -3.89 -10.12 14.03
C ASP A 133 -3.32 -10.04 12.62
N PRO A 134 -2.08 -10.41 12.41
CA PRO A 134 -1.53 -10.46 11.07
C PRO A 134 -2.35 -11.46 10.24
N LYS A 135 -2.92 -10.98 9.14
CA LYS A 135 -3.57 -11.87 8.20
C LYS A 135 -2.56 -12.94 7.75
N PRO A 136 -2.98 -14.21 7.64
CA PRO A 136 -2.09 -15.24 7.14
C PRO A 136 -1.54 -14.81 5.78
N PRO A 137 -0.27 -15.12 5.49
CA PRO A 137 0.34 -14.74 4.24
C PRO A 137 -0.49 -15.29 3.07
N VAL A 138 -0.75 -14.43 2.09
CA VAL A 138 -1.50 -14.82 0.89
C VAL A 138 -0.68 -15.86 0.14
N GLN A 139 -1.14 -17.10 0.14
CA GLN A 139 -0.56 -18.15 -0.70
C GLN A 139 -0.92 -17.85 -2.15
N ARG A 140 0.05 -17.35 -2.89
CA ARG A 140 -0.09 -17.14 -4.32
C ARG A 140 0.08 -18.49 -5.01
N TYR A 141 -0.90 -18.86 -5.83
CA TYR A 141 -0.82 -20.03 -6.71
C TYR A 141 -0.92 -19.56 -8.15
N GLU A 142 -0.30 -20.29 -9.03
CA GLU A 142 -0.40 -20.12 -10.48
C GLU A 142 -0.39 -21.52 -11.10
N HIS A 143 -1.33 -21.79 -11.98
CA HIS A 143 -1.37 -23.04 -12.74
C HIS A 143 -0.30 -23.01 -13.85
N GLU A 144 0.18 -24.18 -14.23
CA GLU A 144 1.34 -24.29 -15.11
C GLU A 144 1.02 -23.97 -16.58
N ARG A 145 -0.22 -24.20 -17.02
CA ARG A 145 -0.60 -24.07 -18.41
C ARG A 145 -1.83 -23.17 -18.60
N PRO A 146 -1.87 -22.43 -19.73
CA PRO A 146 -3.08 -21.70 -20.10
C PRO A 146 -4.29 -22.65 -20.23
N GLY A 147 -5.42 -22.26 -19.66
CA GLY A 147 -6.66 -23.04 -19.67
C GLY A 147 -6.82 -24.04 -18.54
N ASP A 148 -5.78 -24.37 -17.77
CA ASP A 148 -5.91 -25.24 -16.59
C ASP A 148 -6.93 -24.70 -15.59
N LEU A 149 -6.98 -23.39 -15.44
CA LEU A 149 -7.97 -22.67 -14.63
C LEU A 149 -8.30 -21.32 -15.23
N VAL A 150 -9.59 -21.07 -15.45
CA VAL A 150 -10.12 -19.75 -15.82
C VAL A 150 -11.03 -19.24 -14.71
N HIS A 151 -10.76 -18.04 -14.23
CA HIS A 151 -11.56 -17.35 -13.22
C HIS A 151 -12.70 -16.61 -13.90
N LEU A 152 -13.93 -16.78 -13.41
CA LEU A 152 -15.09 -16.02 -13.83
C LEU A 152 -15.59 -15.14 -12.69
N ASP A 153 -16.03 -13.94 -13.04
CA ASP A 153 -16.63 -13.00 -12.09
C ASP A 153 -17.58 -12.04 -12.80
N ILE A 154 -18.44 -11.39 -12.04
CA ILE A 154 -19.41 -10.43 -12.57
C ILE A 154 -19.29 -9.12 -11.79
N LYS A 155 -19.13 -8.02 -12.52
CA LYS A 155 -19.13 -6.67 -11.94
C LYS A 155 -20.38 -5.92 -12.34
N ARG A 156 -21.19 -5.58 -11.37
CA ARG A 156 -22.33 -4.69 -11.52
C ARG A 156 -21.87 -3.24 -11.69
N LEU A 157 -22.31 -2.58 -12.75
CA LEU A 157 -22.00 -1.21 -13.09
C LEU A 157 -23.31 -0.42 -13.22
N SER A 158 -23.39 0.77 -12.63
CA SER A 158 -24.54 1.64 -12.83
C SER A 158 -24.64 2.09 -14.28
N ARG A 159 -25.84 2.08 -14.83
CA ARG A 159 -26.15 2.81 -16.07
C ARG A 159 -26.35 4.28 -15.75
N PHE A 160 -26.14 5.12 -16.70
CA PHE A 160 -26.39 6.55 -16.59
C PHE A 160 -26.62 7.12 -18.00
N TRP A 161 -27.53 8.08 -18.06
CA TRP A 161 -27.86 8.82 -19.28
C TRP A 161 -27.09 10.14 -19.37
N ARG A 162 -26.57 10.61 -18.22
CA ARG A 162 -25.80 11.85 -18.06
C ARG A 162 -24.70 11.59 -17.03
N PRO A 163 -23.56 12.31 -17.11
CA PRO A 163 -22.49 12.18 -16.12
C PRO A 163 -23.01 12.40 -14.70
N GLY A 164 -22.71 11.45 -13.79
CA GLY A 164 -23.18 11.50 -12.42
C GLY A 164 -22.37 12.46 -11.55
N HIS A 165 -22.90 12.79 -10.36
CA HIS A 165 -22.32 13.72 -9.38
C HIS A 165 -20.86 13.43 -9.02
N ARG A 166 -20.45 12.18 -9.04
CA ARG A 166 -19.06 11.77 -8.76
C ARG A 166 -18.06 12.37 -9.76
N MET A 167 -18.52 12.66 -10.98
CA MET A 167 -17.70 13.20 -12.07
C MET A 167 -17.90 14.71 -12.24
N THR A 168 -19.11 15.20 -11.97
CA THR A 168 -19.49 16.61 -12.17
C THR A 168 -19.38 17.46 -10.91
N GLY A 169 -19.24 16.82 -9.71
CA GLY A 169 -19.29 17.51 -8.42
C GLY A 169 -20.69 17.99 -8.00
N SER A 170 -21.68 17.94 -8.92
CA SER A 170 -23.07 18.37 -8.66
C SER A 170 -24.00 17.18 -8.48
N ARG A 171 -24.88 17.25 -7.50
CA ARG A 171 -25.94 16.25 -7.29
C ARG A 171 -27.18 16.50 -8.15
N LEU A 172 -27.22 17.58 -8.91
CA LEU A 172 -28.28 17.88 -9.85
C LEU A 172 -28.10 16.97 -11.08
N GLY A 173 -29.13 16.25 -11.48
CA GLY A 173 -29.12 15.41 -12.67
C GLY A 173 -28.84 13.93 -12.44
N GLN A 174 -29.46 13.32 -11.42
CA GLN A 174 -29.44 11.86 -11.25
C GLN A 174 -30.11 11.17 -12.45
N SER A 175 -29.52 10.05 -12.88
CA SER A 175 -30.08 9.21 -13.94
C SER A 175 -31.12 8.26 -13.35
N GLU A 176 -32.30 8.77 -12.99
CA GLU A 176 -33.37 7.96 -12.44
C GLU A 176 -33.80 6.87 -13.42
N GLY A 177 -34.09 5.66 -12.92
CA GLY A 177 -34.54 4.53 -13.72
C GLY A 177 -33.50 3.90 -14.65
N ALA A 178 -32.25 4.40 -14.69
CA ALA A 178 -31.24 3.88 -15.60
C ALA A 178 -30.82 2.43 -15.29
N GLY A 179 -30.95 1.99 -14.04
CA GLY A 179 -30.65 0.62 -13.62
C GLY A 179 -29.18 0.23 -13.72
N TYR A 180 -28.91 -1.01 -14.06
CA TYR A 180 -27.55 -1.59 -14.05
C TYR A 180 -27.19 -2.30 -15.34
N GLN A 181 -25.90 -2.43 -15.58
CA GLN A 181 -25.26 -3.24 -16.59
C GLN A 181 -24.26 -4.16 -15.90
N PHE A 182 -24.11 -5.37 -16.37
CA PHE A 182 -23.29 -6.39 -15.73
C PHE A 182 -22.12 -6.75 -16.64
N LEU A 183 -20.92 -6.43 -16.18
CA LEU A 183 -19.69 -6.83 -16.84
C LEU A 183 -19.34 -8.26 -16.39
N HIS A 184 -19.53 -9.24 -17.26
CA HIS A 184 -19.05 -10.58 -17.07
C HIS A 184 -17.61 -10.68 -17.55
N VAL A 185 -16.74 -11.24 -16.75
CA VAL A 185 -15.31 -11.36 -17.04
C VAL A 185 -14.83 -12.79 -16.88
N ALA A 186 -13.86 -13.16 -17.70
CA ALA A 186 -13.10 -14.39 -17.61
C ALA A 186 -11.61 -14.04 -17.70
N ILE A 187 -10.78 -14.60 -16.84
CA ILE A 187 -9.34 -14.41 -16.88
C ILE A 187 -8.62 -15.75 -16.66
N ASP A 188 -7.69 -16.04 -17.54
CA ASP A 188 -6.84 -17.23 -17.42
C ASP A 188 -5.86 -17.11 -16.24
N ASP A 189 -5.73 -18.17 -15.47
CA ASP A 189 -4.89 -18.19 -14.28
C ASP A 189 -3.41 -18.08 -14.59
N HIS A 190 -2.95 -18.68 -15.68
CA HIS A 190 -1.55 -18.67 -16.11
C HIS A 190 -1.22 -17.44 -16.95
N ALA A 191 -1.86 -17.29 -18.09
CA ALA A 191 -1.53 -16.29 -19.07
C ALA A 191 -2.03 -14.87 -18.72
N ARG A 192 -3.00 -14.73 -17.82
CA ARG A 192 -3.72 -13.46 -17.51
C ARG A 192 -4.49 -12.89 -18.71
N VAL A 193 -4.59 -13.64 -19.79
CA VAL A 193 -5.44 -13.25 -20.92
C VAL A 193 -6.89 -13.19 -20.43
N ALA A 194 -7.55 -12.09 -20.76
CA ALA A 194 -8.89 -11.80 -20.28
C ALA A 194 -9.89 -11.72 -21.42
N TYR A 195 -11.13 -12.13 -21.15
CA TYR A 195 -12.28 -11.91 -21.98
C TYR A 195 -13.40 -11.31 -21.16
N GLY A 196 -14.23 -10.48 -21.74
CA GLY A 196 -15.35 -9.91 -21.00
C GLY A 196 -16.39 -9.26 -21.91
N GLU A 197 -17.65 -9.30 -21.45
CA GLU A 197 -18.78 -8.73 -22.12
C GLU A 197 -19.75 -8.06 -21.16
N LEU A 198 -20.51 -7.11 -21.68
CA LEU A 198 -21.54 -6.39 -20.96
C LEU A 198 -22.91 -6.99 -21.23
N PHE A 199 -23.56 -7.45 -20.17
CA PHE A 199 -24.92 -8.01 -20.19
C PHE A 199 -25.92 -7.11 -19.48
N ARG A 200 -27.20 -7.33 -19.73
CA ARG A 200 -28.30 -6.63 -19.03
C ARG A 200 -28.59 -7.22 -17.65
N ASP A 201 -28.18 -8.46 -17.42
CA ASP A 201 -28.42 -9.19 -16.18
C ASP A 201 -27.28 -10.19 -15.87
N GLU A 202 -27.31 -10.76 -14.67
CA GLU A 202 -26.42 -11.83 -14.20
C GLU A 202 -27.16 -13.17 -14.05
N GLY A 203 -28.24 -13.32 -14.78
CA GLY A 203 -29.12 -14.49 -14.70
C GLY A 203 -28.50 -15.76 -15.26
N ARG A 204 -29.17 -16.90 -14.95
CA ARG A 204 -28.72 -18.26 -15.35
C ARG A 204 -28.46 -18.45 -16.85
N LEU A 205 -29.19 -17.74 -17.70
CA LEU A 205 -29.01 -17.84 -19.15
C LEU A 205 -27.84 -16.99 -19.62
N SER A 206 -27.68 -15.78 -19.03
CA SER A 206 -26.60 -14.87 -19.36
C SER A 206 -25.24 -15.45 -18.99
N VAL A 207 -25.08 -16.07 -17.80
CA VAL A 207 -23.82 -16.72 -17.42
C VAL A 207 -23.52 -17.96 -18.28
N ALA A 208 -24.53 -18.72 -18.70
CA ALA A 208 -24.31 -19.86 -19.58
C ALA A 208 -23.92 -19.44 -21.01
N ARG A 209 -24.55 -18.39 -21.55
CA ARG A 209 -24.18 -17.77 -22.84
C ARG A 209 -22.77 -17.21 -22.80
N PHE A 210 -22.44 -16.49 -21.71
CA PHE A 210 -21.10 -15.97 -21.50
C PHE A 210 -20.05 -17.08 -21.50
N LEU A 211 -20.29 -18.18 -20.78
CA LEU A 211 -19.39 -19.35 -20.77
C LEU A 211 -19.14 -19.91 -22.17
N ALA A 212 -20.17 -20.07 -22.99
CA ALA A 212 -20.02 -20.56 -24.35
C ALA A 212 -19.13 -19.64 -25.21
N ARG A 213 -19.29 -18.31 -25.05
CA ARG A 213 -18.46 -17.31 -25.75
C ARG A 213 -17.01 -17.29 -25.22
N VAL A 214 -16.83 -17.41 -23.92
CA VAL A 214 -15.50 -17.59 -23.29
C VAL A 214 -14.77 -18.78 -23.91
N VAL A 215 -15.42 -19.94 -23.99
CA VAL A 215 -14.83 -21.15 -24.59
C VAL A 215 -14.48 -20.93 -26.05
N GLY A 216 -15.37 -20.29 -26.82
CA GLY A 216 -15.09 -19.93 -28.22
C GLY A 216 -13.89 -18.98 -28.36
N TYR A 217 -13.79 -17.98 -27.49
CA TYR A 217 -12.68 -17.04 -27.49
C TYR A 217 -11.34 -17.74 -27.19
N TYR A 218 -11.25 -18.49 -26.09
CA TYR A 218 -10.02 -19.18 -25.71
C TYR A 218 -9.62 -20.26 -26.74
N ARG A 219 -10.61 -20.96 -27.35
CA ARG A 219 -10.34 -21.92 -28.43
C ARG A 219 -9.65 -21.27 -29.64
N ARG A 220 -10.06 -20.05 -30.04
CA ARG A 220 -9.40 -19.29 -31.12
C ARG A 220 -7.94 -18.96 -30.79
N LEU A 221 -7.61 -18.81 -29.50
CA LEU A 221 -6.23 -18.62 -29.03
C LEU A 221 -5.47 -19.94 -28.82
N GLY A 222 -6.02 -21.09 -29.23
CA GLY A 222 -5.39 -22.39 -29.04
C GLY A 222 -5.52 -22.96 -27.62
N ILE A 223 -6.32 -22.34 -26.75
CA ILE A 223 -6.46 -22.72 -25.36
C ILE A 223 -7.71 -23.59 -25.15
N LYS A 224 -7.53 -24.77 -24.55
CA LYS A 224 -8.61 -25.63 -24.08
C LYS A 224 -8.82 -25.42 -22.58
N ILE A 225 -10.01 -24.99 -22.18
CA ILE A 225 -10.35 -24.76 -20.78
C ILE A 225 -10.64 -26.12 -20.09
N ALA A 226 -9.85 -26.45 -19.07
CA ALA A 226 -10.06 -27.66 -18.26
C ALA A 226 -10.95 -27.39 -17.05
N ARG A 227 -10.78 -26.24 -16.40
CA ARG A 227 -11.51 -25.89 -15.17
C ARG A 227 -11.88 -24.42 -15.15
N ILE A 228 -13.01 -24.12 -14.53
CA ILE A 228 -13.42 -22.76 -14.18
C ILE A 228 -13.62 -22.62 -12.69
N LEU A 229 -13.34 -21.43 -12.18
CA LEU A 229 -13.57 -21.02 -10.80
C LEU A 229 -14.51 -19.82 -10.79
N THR A 230 -15.57 -19.90 -10.00
CA THR A 230 -16.54 -18.83 -9.81
C THR A 230 -16.75 -18.55 -8.34
N ASP A 231 -17.35 -17.42 -8.03
CA ASP A 231 -17.98 -17.20 -6.74
C ASP A 231 -19.23 -18.09 -6.56
N ASN A 232 -19.91 -17.93 -5.42
CA ASN A 232 -21.16 -18.68 -5.11
C ASN A 232 -22.42 -17.95 -5.59
N GLY A 233 -22.33 -17.06 -6.57
CA GLY A 233 -23.44 -16.31 -7.11
C GLY A 233 -24.57 -17.23 -7.65
N PRO A 234 -25.84 -16.80 -7.56
CA PRO A 234 -26.99 -17.65 -7.93
C PRO A 234 -26.97 -18.07 -9.41
N GLY A 235 -26.46 -17.23 -10.31
CA GLY A 235 -26.29 -17.57 -11.72
C GLY A 235 -25.38 -18.78 -11.92
N TYR A 236 -24.24 -18.81 -11.25
CA TYR A 236 -23.25 -19.89 -11.32
C TYR A 236 -23.70 -21.17 -10.61
N ARG A 237 -24.53 -21.07 -9.57
CA ARG A 237 -25.13 -22.25 -8.88
C ARG A 237 -26.29 -22.86 -9.63
N SER A 238 -26.71 -22.27 -10.74
CA SER A 238 -27.87 -22.72 -11.49
C SER A 238 -27.64 -24.07 -12.20
N LYS A 239 -28.70 -24.86 -12.31
CA LYS A 239 -28.69 -26.12 -13.09
C LYS A 239 -28.31 -25.89 -14.57
N HIS A 240 -28.65 -24.71 -15.12
CA HIS A 240 -28.32 -24.32 -16.49
C HIS A 240 -26.81 -24.16 -16.69
N PHE A 241 -26.13 -23.48 -15.77
CA PHE A 241 -24.70 -23.30 -15.83
C PHE A 241 -23.95 -24.63 -15.63
N ALA A 242 -24.37 -25.44 -14.67
CA ALA A 242 -23.83 -26.79 -14.46
C ALA A 242 -23.99 -27.71 -15.69
N ARG A 243 -25.13 -27.61 -16.40
CA ARG A 243 -25.35 -28.32 -17.65
C ARG A 243 -24.43 -27.82 -18.78
N ALA A 244 -24.24 -26.50 -18.88
CA ALA A 244 -23.32 -25.91 -19.85
C ALA A 244 -21.88 -26.40 -19.61
N CYS A 245 -21.40 -26.38 -18.36
CA CYS A 245 -20.07 -26.89 -18.02
C CYS A 245 -19.90 -28.37 -18.42
N ARG A 246 -20.89 -29.25 -18.10
CA ARG A 246 -20.84 -30.66 -18.47
C ARG A 246 -20.79 -30.86 -19.98
N ARG A 247 -21.62 -30.15 -20.75
CA ARG A 247 -21.64 -30.24 -22.23
C ARG A 247 -20.32 -29.81 -22.87
N LEU A 248 -19.63 -28.88 -22.24
CA LEU A 248 -18.32 -28.35 -22.69
C LEU A 248 -17.13 -29.14 -22.14
N GLY A 249 -17.37 -30.18 -21.31
CA GLY A 249 -16.32 -30.99 -20.68
C GLY A 249 -15.46 -30.18 -19.67
N ILE A 250 -16.01 -29.15 -19.03
CA ILE A 250 -15.29 -28.23 -18.14
C ILE A 250 -15.64 -28.58 -16.69
N LYS A 251 -14.61 -28.72 -15.84
CA LYS A 251 -14.79 -28.87 -14.39
C LYS A 251 -15.13 -27.52 -13.75
N HIS A 252 -16.25 -27.43 -13.04
CA HIS A 252 -16.64 -26.22 -12.31
C HIS A 252 -16.24 -26.35 -10.84
N SER A 253 -15.60 -25.29 -10.32
CA SER A 253 -15.21 -25.15 -8.93
C SER A 253 -15.72 -23.82 -8.37
N PHE A 254 -16.10 -23.82 -7.09
CA PHE A 254 -16.54 -22.64 -6.39
C PHE A 254 -15.43 -22.12 -5.45
N THR A 255 -15.41 -20.83 -5.20
CA THR A 255 -14.59 -20.26 -4.12
C THR A 255 -15.06 -20.80 -2.77
N ARG A 256 -14.11 -21.05 -1.86
CA ARG A 256 -14.46 -21.46 -0.49
C ARG A 256 -15.20 -20.33 0.21
N PRO A 257 -16.25 -20.62 1.01
CA PRO A 257 -16.92 -19.62 1.82
C PRO A 257 -15.91 -18.85 2.68
N HIS A 258 -16.11 -17.55 2.81
CA HIS A 258 -15.23 -16.63 3.57
C HIS A 258 -13.75 -16.58 3.12
N ARG A 259 -13.40 -17.09 1.93
CA ARG A 259 -12.08 -16.96 1.33
C ARG A 259 -12.17 -16.36 -0.09
N PRO A 260 -12.58 -15.10 -0.23
CA PRO A 260 -12.70 -14.43 -1.54
C PRO A 260 -11.37 -14.37 -2.28
N GLN A 261 -10.25 -14.44 -1.57
CA GLN A 261 -8.89 -14.43 -2.12
C GLN A 261 -8.65 -15.48 -3.21
N THR A 262 -9.44 -16.55 -3.25
CA THR A 262 -9.35 -17.59 -4.29
C THR A 262 -9.73 -17.05 -5.68
N ASN A 263 -10.58 -16.03 -5.81
CA ASN A 263 -10.92 -15.36 -7.07
C ASN A 263 -10.13 -14.06 -7.31
N GLY A 264 -9.05 -13.86 -6.57
CA GLY A 264 -8.28 -12.61 -6.56
C GLY A 264 -7.75 -12.15 -7.93
N LYS A 265 -7.61 -13.08 -8.92
CA LYS A 265 -7.19 -12.72 -10.28
C LYS A 265 -8.30 -12.02 -11.04
N ALA A 266 -9.53 -12.50 -10.96
CA ALA A 266 -10.70 -11.85 -11.55
C ALA A 266 -11.01 -10.51 -10.83
N GLU A 267 -10.94 -10.49 -9.49
CA GLU A 267 -11.11 -9.26 -8.71
C GLU A 267 -10.06 -8.19 -9.09
N ARG A 268 -8.80 -8.60 -9.25
CA ARG A 268 -7.71 -7.70 -9.67
C ARG A 268 -7.91 -7.18 -11.08
N PHE A 269 -8.35 -8.04 -12.00
CA PHE A 269 -8.69 -7.63 -13.35
C PHE A 269 -9.83 -6.62 -13.37
N ILE A 270 -10.92 -6.88 -12.64
CA ILE A 270 -12.04 -5.97 -12.49
C ILE A 270 -11.58 -4.62 -11.93
N LYS A 271 -10.74 -4.62 -10.89
CA LYS A 271 -10.19 -3.38 -10.33
C LYS A 271 -9.40 -2.60 -11.37
N THR A 272 -8.61 -3.27 -12.19
CA THR A 272 -7.88 -2.65 -13.31
C THR A 272 -8.83 -2.07 -14.35
N ALA A 273 -9.86 -2.84 -14.75
CA ALA A 273 -10.88 -2.39 -15.67
C ALA A 273 -11.66 -1.16 -15.15
N LEU A 274 -11.99 -1.13 -13.86
CA LEU A 274 -12.66 0.03 -13.27
C LEU A 274 -11.80 1.29 -13.33
N ASN A 275 -10.52 1.18 -13.05
CA ASN A 275 -9.61 2.32 -13.02
C ASN A 275 -9.19 2.80 -14.41
N GLU A 276 -8.95 1.87 -15.34
CA GLU A 276 -8.35 2.18 -16.62
C GLU A 276 -9.37 2.26 -17.77
N TRP A 277 -10.62 1.83 -17.53
CA TRP A 277 -11.72 1.92 -18.50
C TRP A 277 -12.95 2.58 -17.88
N ALA A 278 -13.64 1.98 -16.91
CA ALA A 278 -14.98 2.39 -16.51
C ALA A 278 -15.05 3.79 -15.91
N TYR A 279 -13.97 4.24 -15.24
CA TYR A 279 -13.88 5.54 -14.54
C TYR A 279 -12.63 6.36 -14.90
N VAL A 280 -11.96 6.02 -16.00
CA VAL A 280 -10.73 6.73 -16.43
C VAL A 280 -11.03 8.14 -16.93
N ARG A 281 -12.20 8.34 -17.49
CA ARG A 281 -12.68 9.62 -18.03
C ARG A 281 -14.17 9.80 -17.78
N ILE A 282 -14.67 10.98 -18.05
CA ILE A 282 -16.10 11.28 -18.08
C ILE A 282 -16.67 10.75 -19.39
N TYR A 283 -17.60 9.82 -19.30
CA TYR A 283 -18.42 9.37 -20.42
C TYR A 283 -19.74 10.12 -20.42
N THR A 284 -20.26 10.45 -21.57
CA THR A 284 -21.55 11.14 -21.72
C THR A 284 -22.71 10.27 -21.25
N ASP A 285 -22.64 8.98 -21.55
CA ASP A 285 -23.62 7.99 -21.14
C ASP A 285 -22.99 6.59 -20.99
N TYR A 286 -23.79 5.62 -20.54
CA TYR A 286 -23.32 4.25 -20.36
C TYR A 286 -23.02 3.52 -21.68
N GLN A 287 -23.56 3.97 -22.81
CA GLN A 287 -23.31 3.36 -24.13
C GLN A 287 -21.94 3.75 -24.65
N GLU A 288 -21.55 5.02 -24.51
CA GLU A 288 -20.18 5.46 -24.79
C GLU A 288 -19.15 4.68 -23.99
N ARG A 289 -19.42 4.49 -22.68
CA ARG A 289 -18.58 3.64 -21.84
C ARG A 289 -18.53 2.20 -22.37
N ALA A 290 -19.65 1.63 -22.80
CA ALA A 290 -19.72 0.29 -23.36
C ALA A 290 -18.92 0.16 -24.66
N LYS A 291 -19.00 1.14 -25.57
CA LYS A 291 -18.21 1.17 -26.81
C LYS A 291 -16.71 1.16 -26.56
N ALA A 292 -16.25 1.81 -25.47
CA ALA A 292 -14.84 1.85 -25.10
C ALA A 292 -14.31 0.52 -24.49
N TRP A 293 -15.18 -0.47 -24.22
CA TRP A 293 -14.80 -1.73 -23.59
C TRP A 293 -13.87 -2.59 -24.44
N LEU A 294 -14.26 -2.88 -25.67
CA LEU A 294 -13.48 -3.75 -26.56
C LEU A 294 -12.09 -3.19 -26.89
N PRO A 295 -11.94 -1.89 -27.27
CA PRO A 295 -10.62 -1.31 -27.46
C PRO A 295 -9.74 -1.40 -26.20
N TRP A 296 -10.32 -1.17 -25.03
CA TRP A 296 -9.58 -1.28 -23.78
C TRP A 296 -9.16 -2.73 -23.48
N LEU A 297 -10.06 -3.72 -23.67
CA LEU A 297 -9.78 -5.13 -23.45
C LEU A 297 -8.68 -5.64 -24.41
N HIS A 298 -8.72 -5.17 -25.67
CA HIS A 298 -7.66 -5.43 -26.63
C HIS A 298 -6.32 -4.89 -26.12
N ARG A 299 -6.28 -3.62 -25.74
CA ARG A 299 -5.08 -3.02 -25.16
C ARG A 299 -4.58 -3.80 -23.93
N TYR A 300 -5.48 -4.24 -23.04
CA TYR A 300 -5.13 -5.04 -21.86
C TYR A 300 -4.41 -6.33 -22.24
N ASN A 301 -4.94 -7.09 -23.19
CA ASN A 301 -4.38 -8.37 -23.59
C ASN A 301 -3.09 -8.26 -24.40
N TRP A 302 -3.01 -7.29 -25.29
CA TRP A 302 -1.97 -7.22 -26.33
C TRP A 302 -0.86 -6.21 -26.05
N HIS A 303 -1.14 -5.16 -25.30
CA HIS A 303 -0.21 -4.03 -25.18
C HIS A 303 0.09 -3.60 -23.75
N ARG A 304 -0.76 -3.96 -22.78
CA ARG A 304 -0.59 -3.50 -21.43
C ARG A 304 0.52 -4.28 -20.70
N PRO A 305 1.58 -3.61 -20.16
CA PRO A 305 2.57 -4.26 -19.31
C PRO A 305 1.90 -4.82 -18.05
N HIS A 306 2.30 -6.03 -17.67
CA HIS A 306 1.76 -6.71 -16.50
C HIS A 306 2.89 -7.09 -15.54
N ALA A 307 2.93 -6.46 -14.35
CA ALA A 307 4.03 -6.64 -13.40
C ALA A 307 4.28 -8.11 -12.99
N SER A 308 3.22 -8.96 -12.89
CA SER A 308 3.42 -10.38 -12.60
C SER A 308 3.88 -11.21 -13.80
N LEU A 309 4.02 -10.59 -14.97
CA LEU A 309 4.47 -11.22 -16.22
C LEU A 309 5.77 -10.56 -16.72
N ASN A 310 6.61 -10.05 -15.82
CA ASN A 310 7.85 -9.35 -16.14
C ASN A 310 7.60 -8.19 -17.12
N ASP A 311 6.56 -7.42 -16.87
CA ASP A 311 6.11 -6.28 -17.67
C ASP A 311 5.77 -6.62 -19.14
N GLN A 312 5.54 -7.91 -19.45
CA GLN A 312 5.05 -8.33 -20.74
C GLN A 312 3.51 -8.33 -20.77
N PRO A 313 2.89 -8.07 -21.93
CA PRO A 313 1.44 -8.19 -22.07
C PRO A 313 0.99 -9.67 -21.97
N PRO A 314 -0.25 -9.91 -21.48
CA PRO A 314 -0.79 -11.25 -21.26
C PRO A 314 -0.63 -12.22 -22.43
N ILE A 315 -0.83 -11.74 -23.65
CA ILE A 315 -0.78 -12.55 -24.86
C ILE A 315 0.58 -13.20 -25.13
N ARG A 316 1.66 -12.58 -24.65
CA ARG A 316 3.02 -13.11 -24.81
C ARG A 316 3.21 -14.46 -24.16
N ARG A 317 2.46 -14.75 -23.08
CA ARG A 317 2.50 -16.09 -22.46
C ARG A 317 1.88 -17.20 -23.30
N LEU A 318 1.21 -16.85 -24.38
CA LEU A 318 0.71 -17.81 -25.38
C LEU A 318 1.65 -17.97 -26.59
N GLY A 319 2.85 -17.38 -26.54
CA GLY A 319 3.76 -17.35 -27.67
C GLY A 319 3.29 -16.45 -28.83
N LEU A 320 2.23 -15.67 -28.61
CA LEU A 320 1.69 -14.76 -29.61
C LEU A 320 2.30 -13.36 -29.46
N SER A 321 2.48 -12.67 -30.58
CA SER A 321 3.00 -11.30 -30.60
C SER A 321 2.11 -10.40 -31.45
N VAL A 322 2.34 -9.07 -31.34
CA VAL A 322 1.59 -8.06 -32.13
C VAL A 322 1.69 -8.33 -33.63
N ASN A 323 2.77 -8.96 -34.09
CA ASN A 323 2.98 -9.29 -35.50
C ASN A 323 2.12 -10.47 -36.01
N ASN A 324 1.49 -11.25 -35.11
CA ASN A 324 0.61 -12.38 -35.47
C ASN A 324 -0.86 -11.92 -35.63
N LEU A 325 -1.10 -10.63 -35.82
CA LEU A 325 -2.37 -9.97 -35.60
C LEU A 325 -3.42 -10.08 -36.70
N SER A 326 -3.06 -10.46 -37.91
CA SER A 326 -4.02 -10.38 -39.04
C SER A 326 -5.18 -11.39 -38.97
N ALA A 327 -5.14 -12.38 -38.07
CA ALA A 327 -6.17 -13.43 -37.98
C ALA A 327 -7.00 -13.45 -36.70
N LEU A 328 -6.66 -12.71 -35.65
CA LEU A 328 -7.21 -12.89 -34.29
C LEU A 328 -7.89 -11.64 -33.68
N HIS A 329 -8.01 -10.57 -34.43
CA HIS A 329 -8.54 -9.28 -33.95
C HIS A 329 -10.06 -9.08 -34.07
N ILE A 330 -10.80 -10.13 -34.41
CA ILE A 330 -12.26 -10.04 -34.55
C ILE A 330 -12.95 -10.70 -33.38
#